data_d4785fa8c0b74a803d81f7e9b788a1b1
#
_entry.id   d4785fa8c0b74a803d81f7e9b788a1b1
#
_cell.length_a   1.000
_cell.length_b   1.000
_cell.length_c   1.000
_cell.angle_alpha   90.00
_cell.angle_beta   90.00
_cell.angle_gamma   90.00
#
_symmetry.space_group_name_H-M   'P 1'
#
loop_
_entity.id
_entity.type
_entity.pdbx_description
1 polymer ?
#
loop_
_entity_poly.entity_id
_entity_poly.type
_entity_poly.pdbx_seq_one_letter_code
_entity_poly.pdbx_strand_id
1 'polypeptide(L)'
;MSEAPWTVVFAAEAIHDLLLITEYLTQAYCGFGESPVGAHRHAQARIEAIIAAAERLAIAPWRGESHDDLMPGLRHLALDRAVYWFRPRAQHRDIQVLAVFFGGQDLQRRMLVRLLQKL
;
A
#
# COMPACT_ATOMS: atom_id res chain seq x y z
N MET A 1 8.06 29.43 11.12
CA MET A 1 6.88 28.71 11.64
C MET A 1 6.79 27.37 10.93
N SER A 2 6.87 26.30 11.68
CA SER A 2 6.83 24.97 11.07
C SER A 2 5.39 24.48 10.97
N GLU A 3 5.03 23.98 9.80
CA GLU A 3 3.74 23.35 9.61
C GLU A 3 3.77 21.94 10.23
N ALA A 4 2.60 21.48 10.65
CA ALA A 4 2.49 20.12 11.16
C ALA A 4 2.88 19.13 10.03
N PRO A 5 3.66 18.09 10.34
CA PRO A 5 4.01 17.11 9.32
C PRO A 5 2.78 16.35 8.86
N TRP A 6 2.84 15.87 7.61
CA TRP A 6 1.82 14.97 7.11
C TRP A 6 2.00 13.59 7.76
N THR A 7 0.90 12.94 8.04
CA THR A 7 0.90 11.57 8.59
C THR A 7 0.32 10.60 7.58
N VAL A 8 0.64 9.32 7.75
CA VAL A 8 0.14 8.25 6.87
C VAL A 8 -0.84 7.41 7.67
N VAL A 9 -2.04 7.23 7.12
CA VAL A 9 -3.10 6.44 7.74
C VAL A 9 -3.51 5.33 6.79
N PHE A 10 -3.51 4.08 7.25
CA PHE A 10 -3.93 2.94 6.44
C PHE A 10 -5.41 2.68 6.65
N ALA A 11 -6.17 2.67 5.56
CA ALA A 11 -7.57 2.24 5.61
C ALA A 11 -7.65 0.74 5.93
N ALA A 12 -8.80 0.30 6.43
CA ALA A 12 -8.99 -1.10 6.82
C ALA A 12 -8.69 -2.08 5.68
N GLU A 13 -9.10 -1.74 4.46
CA GLU A 13 -8.83 -2.58 3.29
C GLU A 13 -7.33 -2.68 2.98
N ALA A 14 -6.60 -1.60 3.19
CA ALA A 14 -5.15 -1.61 2.98
C ALA A 14 -4.46 -2.51 4.02
N ILE A 15 -4.94 -2.47 5.27
CA ILE A 15 -4.43 -3.37 6.32
C ILE A 15 -4.70 -4.82 5.93
N HIS A 16 -5.88 -5.11 5.41
CA HIS A 16 -6.23 -6.45 4.93
C HIS A 16 -5.31 -6.86 3.77
N ASP A 17 -4.98 -5.95 2.87
CA ASP A 17 -4.03 -6.21 1.79
C ASP A 17 -2.67 -6.66 2.35
N LEU A 18 -2.20 -6.03 3.41
CA LEU A 18 -0.92 -6.39 4.02
C LEU A 18 -0.96 -7.82 4.57
N LEU A 19 -2.09 -8.25 5.13
CA LEU A 19 -2.24 -9.63 5.59
C LEU A 19 -2.20 -10.61 4.42
N LEU A 20 -2.86 -10.28 3.31
CA LEU A 20 -2.84 -11.14 2.11
C LEU A 20 -1.42 -11.22 1.52
N ILE A 21 -0.69 -10.13 1.52
CA ILE A 21 0.70 -10.12 1.04
C ILE A 21 1.56 -11.00 1.95
N THR A 22 1.35 -10.93 3.27
CA THR A 22 2.08 -11.78 4.22
C THR A 22 1.86 -13.26 3.91
N GLU A 23 0.61 -13.66 3.68
CA GLU A 23 0.29 -15.05 3.34
C GLU A 23 0.95 -15.47 2.03
N TYR A 24 0.85 -14.62 1.02
CA TYR A 24 1.45 -14.88 -0.29
C TYR A 24 2.97 -15.07 -0.18
N LEU A 25 3.65 -14.17 0.52
CA LEU A 25 5.10 -14.24 0.67
C LEU A 25 5.53 -15.46 1.48
N THR A 26 4.79 -15.77 2.56
CA THR A 26 5.10 -16.95 3.37
C THR A 26 5.05 -18.21 2.52
N GLN A 27 4.00 -18.37 1.71
CA GLN A 27 3.87 -19.52 0.82
C GLN A 27 4.99 -19.55 -0.23
N ALA A 28 5.32 -18.40 -0.80
CA ALA A 28 6.37 -18.31 -1.80
C ALA A 28 7.72 -18.69 -1.22
N TYR A 29 8.06 -18.20 -0.02
CA TYR A 29 9.34 -18.53 0.62
C TYR A 29 9.41 -20.01 1.00
N CYS A 30 8.30 -20.60 1.47
CA CYS A 30 8.25 -22.05 1.70
C CYS A 30 8.49 -22.81 0.39
N GLY A 31 7.93 -22.34 -0.70
CA GLY A 31 8.14 -22.93 -2.02
C GLY A 31 9.58 -22.89 -2.48
N PHE A 32 10.37 -21.93 -1.97
CA PHE A 32 11.80 -21.84 -2.24
C PHE A 32 12.65 -22.58 -1.22
N GLY A 33 12.04 -23.35 -0.32
CA GLY A 33 12.76 -24.21 0.61
C GLY A 33 12.92 -23.68 2.02
N GLU A 34 12.39 -22.50 2.34
CA GLU A 34 12.46 -22.00 3.70
C GLU A 34 11.52 -22.79 4.62
N SER A 35 11.89 -22.92 5.89
CA SER A 35 11.00 -23.52 6.88
C SER A 35 9.78 -22.66 7.10
N PRO A 36 8.64 -23.21 7.53
CA PRO A 36 7.44 -22.41 7.78
C PRO A 36 7.69 -21.24 8.75
N VAL A 37 8.43 -21.45 9.83
CA VAL A 37 8.75 -20.39 10.78
C VAL A 37 9.64 -19.33 10.15
N GLY A 38 10.68 -19.76 9.43
CA GLY A 38 11.59 -18.85 8.75
C GLY A 38 10.90 -18.06 7.66
N ALA A 39 10.04 -18.72 6.87
CA ALA A 39 9.28 -18.08 5.80
C ALA A 39 8.36 -17.00 6.37
N HIS A 40 7.67 -17.30 7.46
CA HIS A 40 6.78 -16.32 8.09
C HIS A 40 7.55 -15.12 8.63
N ARG A 41 8.68 -15.37 9.26
CA ARG A 41 9.55 -14.29 9.77
C ARG A 41 10.06 -13.42 8.65
N HIS A 42 10.46 -14.03 7.53
CA HIS A 42 10.92 -13.32 6.35
C HIS A 42 9.79 -12.46 5.76
N ALA A 43 8.58 -13.02 5.68
CA ALA A 43 7.42 -12.29 5.18
C ALA A 43 7.09 -11.09 6.08
N GLN A 44 7.15 -11.27 7.40
CA GLN A 44 6.90 -10.16 8.34
C GLN A 44 7.91 -9.03 8.17
N ALA A 45 9.19 -9.37 7.98
CA ALA A 45 10.21 -8.35 7.76
C ALA A 45 9.92 -7.56 6.48
N ARG A 46 9.45 -8.23 5.45
CA ARG A 46 9.08 -7.57 4.19
C ARG A 46 7.88 -6.63 4.38
N ILE A 47 6.89 -7.07 5.14
CA ILE A 47 5.71 -6.24 5.44
C ILE A 47 6.10 -5.00 6.25
N GLU A 48 6.97 -5.15 7.22
CA GLU A 48 7.48 -4.00 8.00
C GLU A 48 8.18 -3.00 7.08
N ALA A 49 8.94 -3.48 6.10
CA ALA A 49 9.58 -2.61 5.12
C ALA A 49 8.56 -1.89 4.23
N ILE A 50 7.48 -2.56 3.85
CA ILE A 50 6.41 -1.96 3.06
C ILE A 50 5.71 -0.85 3.87
N ILE A 51 5.42 -1.11 5.14
CA ILE A 51 4.79 -0.12 6.02
C ILE A 51 5.72 1.08 6.23
N ALA A 52 7.00 0.82 6.47
CA ALA A 52 7.99 1.89 6.67
C ALA A 52 8.15 2.73 5.40
N ALA A 53 8.15 2.11 4.23
CA ALA A 53 8.28 2.83 2.96
C ALA A 53 7.10 3.76 2.71
N ALA A 54 5.92 3.44 3.22
CA ALA A 54 4.74 4.29 3.07
C ALA A 54 4.94 5.67 3.69
N GLU A 55 5.80 5.79 4.71
CA GLU A 55 6.10 7.10 5.31
C GLU A 55 6.73 8.07 4.30
N ARG A 56 7.34 7.55 3.25
CA ARG A 56 7.90 8.37 2.18
C ARG A 56 6.83 9.12 1.39
N LEU A 57 5.58 8.68 1.44
CA LEU A 57 4.48 9.38 0.82
C LEU A 57 4.24 10.73 1.49
N ALA A 58 4.49 10.83 2.78
CA ALA A 58 4.29 12.06 3.54
C ALA A 58 5.29 13.16 3.17
N ILE A 59 6.43 12.79 2.59
CA ILE A 59 7.46 13.76 2.20
C ILE A 59 7.02 14.59 0.99
N ALA A 60 6.30 13.96 0.06
CA ALA A 60 5.81 14.63 -1.14
C ALA A 60 4.40 14.09 -1.45
N PRO A 61 3.37 14.60 -0.75
CA PRO A 61 2.04 14.00 -0.79
C PRO A 61 1.34 13.99 -2.15
N TRP A 62 1.74 14.89 -3.05
CA TRP A 62 1.05 15.06 -4.33
C TRP A 62 1.77 14.39 -5.50
N ARG A 63 2.73 13.52 -5.23
CA ARG A 63 3.39 12.78 -6.31
C ARG A 63 2.60 11.50 -6.63
N GLY A 64 3.07 10.81 -7.65
CA GLY A 64 2.40 9.62 -8.15
C GLY A 64 1.47 9.96 -9.30
N GLU A 65 0.90 8.93 -9.90
CA GLU A 65 -0.04 9.09 -11.00
C GLU A 65 -1.44 9.37 -10.48
N SER A 66 -2.09 10.40 -11.02
CA SER A 66 -3.42 10.81 -10.62
C SER A 66 -4.49 9.97 -11.30
N HIS A 67 -5.54 9.64 -10.55
CA HIS A 67 -6.67 8.85 -11.03
C HIS A 67 -7.99 9.49 -10.58
N ASP A 68 -8.13 10.79 -10.85
CA ASP A 68 -9.34 11.53 -10.46
C ASP A 68 -10.59 10.97 -11.12
N ASP A 69 -10.44 10.31 -12.26
CA ASP A 69 -11.55 9.66 -12.98
C ASP A 69 -12.12 8.45 -12.21
N LEU A 70 -11.30 7.81 -11.39
CA LEU A 70 -11.75 6.69 -10.55
C LEU A 70 -12.28 7.17 -9.20
N MET A 71 -11.60 8.13 -8.61
CA MET A 71 -11.98 8.73 -7.33
C MET A 71 -11.23 10.05 -7.19
N PRO A 72 -11.92 11.15 -6.83
CA PRO A 72 -11.25 12.44 -6.66
C PRO A 72 -10.08 12.35 -5.67
N GLY A 73 -8.93 12.82 -6.10
CA GLY A 73 -7.72 12.85 -5.29
C GLY A 73 -6.93 11.56 -5.22
N LEU A 74 -7.44 10.50 -5.86
CA LEU A 74 -6.76 9.20 -5.84
C LEU A 74 -5.47 9.25 -6.66
N ARG A 75 -4.41 8.67 -6.10
CA ARG A 75 -3.10 8.55 -6.74
C ARG A 75 -2.53 7.17 -6.50
N HIS A 76 -1.58 6.76 -7.33
CA HIS A 76 -0.78 5.59 -7.02
C HIS A 76 0.69 5.85 -7.26
N LEU A 77 1.52 5.15 -6.52
CA LEU A 77 2.97 5.24 -6.62
C LEU A 77 3.58 3.90 -6.25
N ALA A 78 4.53 3.44 -7.05
CA ALA A 78 5.29 2.25 -6.75
C ALA A 78 6.54 2.64 -5.95
N LEU A 79 6.75 1.97 -4.83
CA LEU A 79 7.97 2.06 -4.04
C LEU A 79 8.48 0.63 -3.86
N ASP A 80 9.66 0.35 -4.39
CA ASP A 80 10.18 -1.01 -4.50
C ASP A 80 9.19 -1.88 -5.28
N ARG A 81 8.72 -2.99 -4.72
CA ARG A 81 7.77 -3.88 -5.40
C ARG A 81 6.34 -3.71 -4.94
N ALA A 82 6.09 -2.76 -4.07
CA ALA A 82 4.75 -2.48 -3.59
C ALA A 82 4.19 -1.26 -4.32
N VAL A 83 2.90 -1.30 -4.61
CA VAL A 83 2.19 -0.17 -5.21
C VAL A 83 1.16 0.30 -4.20
N TYR A 84 1.26 1.58 -3.87
CA TYR A 84 0.39 2.22 -2.89
C TYR A 84 -0.65 3.04 -3.64
N TRP A 85 -1.92 2.77 -3.36
CA TRP A 85 -3.02 3.61 -3.81
C TRP A 85 -3.43 4.46 -2.62
N PHE A 86 -3.37 5.78 -2.80
CA PHE A 86 -3.52 6.69 -1.67
C PHE A 86 -4.22 7.97 -2.11
N ARG A 87 -4.71 8.69 -1.12
CA ARG A 87 -5.36 9.98 -1.33
C ARG A 87 -4.83 10.96 -0.30
N PRO A 88 -4.12 12.03 -0.73
CA PRO A 88 -3.75 13.10 0.19
C PRO A 88 -5.01 13.86 0.63
N ARG A 89 -5.10 14.16 1.91
CA ARG A 89 -6.20 14.93 2.46
C ARG A 89 -5.64 16.18 3.11
N ALA A 90 -5.67 17.29 2.36
CA ALA A 90 -5.01 18.53 2.77
C ALA A 90 -5.57 19.07 4.09
N GLN A 91 -6.88 18.98 4.29
CA GLN A 91 -7.52 19.50 5.51
C GLN A 91 -7.08 18.74 6.76
N HIS A 92 -6.79 17.45 6.62
CA HIS A 92 -6.34 16.61 7.73
C HIS A 92 -4.81 16.51 7.79
N ARG A 93 -4.13 16.98 6.77
CA ARG A 93 -2.69 16.83 6.59
C ARG A 93 -2.27 15.39 6.78
N ASP A 94 -3.01 14.48 6.14
CA ASP A 94 -2.68 13.07 6.15
C ASP A 94 -2.81 12.48 4.75
N ILE A 95 -2.21 11.30 4.60
CA ILE A 95 -2.31 10.48 3.40
C ILE A 95 -3.06 9.22 3.79
N GLN A 96 -4.23 9.04 3.21
CA GLN A 96 -5.01 7.83 3.42
C GLN A 96 -4.58 6.79 2.39
N VAL A 97 -3.95 5.70 2.85
CA VAL A 97 -3.58 4.58 2.00
C VAL A 97 -4.80 3.68 1.89
N LEU A 98 -5.32 3.53 0.67
CA LEU A 98 -6.56 2.80 0.42
C LEU A 98 -6.31 1.36 -0.01
N ALA A 99 -5.17 1.09 -0.64
CA ALA A 99 -4.82 -0.25 -1.08
C ALA A 99 -3.31 -0.37 -1.19
N VAL A 100 -2.81 -1.58 -0.96
CA VAL A 100 -1.42 -1.93 -1.20
C VAL A 100 -1.42 -3.21 -2.04
N PHE A 101 -0.79 -3.15 -3.20
CA PHE A 101 -0.66 -4.32 -4.06
C PHE A 101 0.81 -4.65 -4.23
N PHE A 102 1.10 -5.94 -4.38
CA PHE A 102 2.46 -6.44 -4.46
C PHE A 102 2.58 -7.32 -5.71
N GLY A 103 3.66 -7.09 -6.48
CA GLY A 103 3.89 -7.83 -7.71
C GLY A 103 3.37 -7.09 -8.94
N GLY A 104 3.61 -7.66 -10.13
CA GLY A 104 3.36 -6.99 -11.39
C GLY A 104 2.07 -7.42 -12.07
N GLN A 105 0.92 -7.07 -11.52
CA GLN A 105 -0.36 -7.35 -12.14
C GLN A 105 -1.04 -6.05 -12.56
N ASP A 106 -2.18 -6.17 -13.26
CA ASP A 106 -2.97 -5.03 -13.67
C ASP A 106 -3.59 -4.35 -12.44
N LEU A 107 -2.85 -3.41 -11.89
CA LEU A 107 -3.19 -2.77 -10.63
C LEU A 107 -4.36 -1.80 -10.77
N GLN A 108 -4.49 -1.15 -11.91
CA GLN A 108 -5.61 -0.26 -12.16
C GLN A 108 -6.92 -1.03 -12.18
N ARG A 109 -6.92 -2.17 -12.86
CA ARG A 109 -8.11 -3.02 -12.92
C ARG A 109 -8.49 -3.53 -11.55
N ARG A 110 -7.52 -3.95 -10.75
CA ARG A 110 -7.78 -4.44 -9.39
C ARG A 110 -8.39 -3.34 -8.53
N MET A 111 -7.87 -2.12 -8.64
CA MET A 111 -8.39 -1.00 -7.88
C MET A 111 -9.79 -0.62 -8.34
N LEU A 112 -10.04 -0.64 -9.65
CA LEU A 112 -11.36 -0.36 -10.18
C LEU A 112 -12.39 -1.36 -9.68
N VAL A 113 -12.06 -2.65 -9.70
CA VAL A 113 -12.95 -3.69 -9.18
C VAL A 113 -13.27 -3.44 -7.71
N ARG A 114 -12.25 -3.10 -6.91
CA ARG A 114 -12.46 -2.80 -5.49
C ARG A 114 -13.42 -1.63 -5.29
N LEU A 115 -13.24 -0.55 -6.04
CA LEU A 115 -14.11 0.62 -5.93
C LEU A 115 -15.55 0.30 -6.32
N LEU A 116 -15.73 -0.52 -7.35
CA LEU A 116 -17.08 -0.91 -7.78
C LEU A 116 -17.79 -1.78 -6.75
N GLN A 117 -17.06 -2.58 -5.99
CA GLN A 117 -17.64 -3.41 -4.94
C GLN A 117 -18.19 -2.61 -3.77
N LYS A 118 -17.81 -1.35 -3.66
CA LYS A 118 -18.29 -0.46 -2.59
C LYS A 118 -19.53 0.32 -2.97
N LEU A 119 -19.97 0.19 -4.19
CA LEU A 119 -21.21 0.79 -4.65
C LEU A 119 -22.41 -0.13 -4.32
#